data_d5091c26ee6665878830feba74d02bcd
#
_entry.id   d5091c26ee6665878830feba74d02bcd
#
_cell.length_a   1.000
_cell.length_b   1.000
_cell.length_c   1.000
_cell.angle_alpha   90.00
_cell.angle_beta   90.00
_cell.angle_gamma   90.00
#
_symmetry.space_group_name_H-M   'P 1'
#
loop_
_entity.id
_entity.type
_entity.pdbx_description
1 polymer ?
#
loop_
_entity_poly.entity_id
_entity_poly.type
_entity_poly.pdbx_seq_one_letter_code
_entity_poly.pdbx_strand_id
1 'polypeptide(L)'
;MGRALRVAHRPRCSERWSLALHQTEESRVLSRLVYLLGSHCSMFLSAVEETEKCAQGGKVRYMSQSKHTEARELMCSGALLFFSHGQQNSAADLSMLVLESLEKAEVEVADELLENLAKLFSLMDPNSPERVAFVSRALKWSSGGSGKLGHPRLHQLLALTLWKEQNYCESRYHFLHSADGEGCAHMLVEYSTSRGFRSEVDMFVAQAVLQFLCLKNKSSASVVFTTYTQKHPSIENGPPFVQPLLNFIWFLLLAVDGRAPLCSCFRGKLTVFTVLCEQYQPSLRRDPMYNEYLDRIGQLFFGVPPKQTSSYGGLLGNLLSSLMGASEQEGEDSQDDSSPIELD
;
A
#
# COMPACT_ATOMS: atom_id res chain seq x y z
N MET A 1 -50.32 5.33 52.45
CA MET A 1 -49.15 6.13 52.12
C MET A 1 -48.44 5.47 50.97
N GLY A 2 -48.81 5.82 49.73
CA GLY A 2 -48.24 5.27 48.50
C GLY A 2 -47.12 6.20 47.98
N ARG A 3 -45.92 5.64 47.81
CA ARG A 3 -44.84 6.33 47.06
C ARG A 3 -44.85 5.81 45.62
N ALA A 4 -45.28 6.68 44.72
CA ALA A 4 -45.17 6.47 43.29
C ALA A 4 -43.69 6.59 42.86
N LEU A 5 -43.12 5.51 42.35
CA LEU A 5 -41.84 5.48 41.64
C LEU A 5 -41.99 6.19 40.29
N ARG A 6 -41.41 7.39 40.15
CA ARG A 6 -41.24 8.04 38.85
C ARG A 6 -40.20 7.29 38.07
N VAL A 7 -40.62 6.66 36.99
CA VAL A 7 -39.72 6.16 35.96
C VAL A 7 -39.09 7.35 35.25
N ALA A 8 -37.80 7.52 35.45
CA ALA A 8 -37.04 8.56 34.73
C ALA A 8 -36.87 8.11 33.26
N HIS A 9 -37.61 8.77 32.38
CA HIS A 9 -37.38 8.67 30.93
C HIS A 9 -35.94 9.13 30.63
N ARG A 10 -35.11 8.24 30.12
CA ARG A 10 -33.84 8.60 29.51
C ARG A 10 -34.13 9.39 28.23
N PRO A 11 -33.68 10.65 28.09
CA PRO A 11 -33.86 11.41 26.86
C PRO A 11 -33.14 10.72 25.71
N ARG A 12 -33.78 10.68 24.53
CA ARG A 12 -33.19 10.17 23.28
C ARG A 12 -31.93 10.96 22.97
N CYS A 13 -30.96 10.33 22.28
CA CYS A 13 -29.63 10.89 21.99
C CYS A 13 -29.70 12.32 21.41
N SER A 14 -30.71 12.63 20.60
CA SER A 14 -30.96 13.96 20.02
C SER A 14 -31.27 15.09 21.04
N GLU A 15 -31.91 14.74 22.17
CA GLU A 15 -32.24 15.73 23.20
C GLU A 15 -31.07 16.09 24.12
N ARG A 16 -30.13 15.13 24.28
CA ARG A 16 -28.90 15.34 25.06
C ARG A 16 -27.92 16.30 24.39
N TRP A 17 -27.95 16.38 23.08
CA TRP A 17 -27.10 17.27 22.29
C TRP A 17 -27.61 18.73 22.30
N SER A 18 -28.93 18.92 22.36
CA SER A 18 -29.52 20.24 22.38
C SER A 18 -29.22 21.02 23.68
N LEU A 19 -29.01 20.33 24.80
CA LEU A 19 -28.76 20.96 26.11
C LEU A 19 -27.28 21.32 26.36
N ALA A 20 -26.34 20.66 25.69
CA ALA A 20 -24.91 20.94 25.84
C ALA A 20 -24.40 22.10 24.95
N LEU A 21 -25.19 22.51 23.97
CA LEU A 21 -24.79 23.41 22.90
C LEU A 21 -25.16 24.89 23.13
N HIS A 22 -25.67 25.28 24.30
CA HIS A 22 -26.22 26.63 24.50
C HIS A 22 -25.25 27.72 24.99
N GLN A 23 -23.92 27.45 25.03
CA GLN A 23 -23.02 28.38 25.72
C GLN A 23 -21.97 29.17 24.89
N THR A 24 -21.79 28.88 23.60
CA THR A 24 -20.84 29.64 22.76
C THR A 24 -21.34 29.86 21.33
N GLU A 25 -20.81 30.86 20.62
CA GLU A 25 -21.15 31.11 19.21
C GLU A 25 -20.77 29.94 18.28
N GLU A 26 -19.70 29.24 18.60
CA GLU A 26 -19.33 27.95 17.98
C GLU A 26 -20.40 26.88 18.17
N SER A 27 -21.05 26.86 19.33
CA SER A 27 -22.16 25.97 19.64
C SER A 27 -23.38 26.22 18.75
N ARG A 28 -23.63 27.49 18.36
CA ARG A 28 -24.72 27.83 17.42
C ARG A 28 -24.39 27.37 16.00
N VAL A 29 -23.13 27.47 15.58
CA VAL A 29 -22.68 26.95 14.29
C VAL A 29 -22.78 25.43 14.27
N LEU A 30 -22.39 24.76 15.35
CA LEU A 30 -22.54 23.30 15.52
C LEU A 30 -24.00 22.85 15.50
N SER A 31 -24.88 23.55 16.24
CA SER A 31 -26.32 23.21 16.24
C SER A 31 -26.93 23.39 14.85
N ARG A 32 -26.51 24.43 14.13
CA ARG A 32 -26.94 24.70 12.76
C ARG A 32 -26.39 23.66 11.76
N LEU A 33 -25.13 23.27 11.94
CA LEU A 33 -24.48 22.19 11.15
C LEU A 33 -25.11 20.84 11.44
N VAL A 34 -25.35 20.47 12.69
CA VAL A 34 -26.03 19.23 13.08
C VAL A 34 -27.46 19.19 12.55
N TYR A 35 -28.17 20.32 12.60
CA TYR A 35 -29.53 20.41 12.04
C TYR A 35 -29.50 20.32 10.50
N LEU A 36 -28.57 21.01 9.85
CA LEU A 36 -28.39 20.96 8.40
C LEU A 36 -27.89 19.57 7.96
N LEU A 37 -26.95 18.97 8.68
CA LEU A 37 -26.47 17.61 8.44
C LEU A 37 -27.58 16.58 8.64
N GLY A 38 -28.37 16.68 9.68
CA GLY A 38 -29.52 15.81 9.93
C GLY A 38 -30.59 15.94 8.85
N SER A 39 -30.89 17.18 8.44
CA SER A 39 -31.85 17.46 7.37
C SER A 39 -31.33 17.06 5.99
N HIS A 40 -30.07 17.37 5.67
CA HIS A 40 -29.46 17.00 4.37
C HIS A 40 -29.10 15.52 4.29
N CYS A 41 -28.68 14.89 5.40
CA CYS A 41 -28.45 13.45 5.43
C CYS A 41 -29.77 12.67 5.25
N SER A 42 -30.87 13.13 5.86
CA SER A 42 -32.18 12.56 5.63
C SER A 42 -32.66 12.76 4.19
N MET A 43 -32.44 13.95 3.61
CA MET A 43 -32.74 14.20 2.20
C MET A 43 -31.84 13.40 1.26
N PHE A 44 -30.56 13.21 1.62
CA PHE A 44 -29.62 12.39 0.84
C PHE A 44 -30.00 10.92 0.88
N LEU A 45 -30.31 10.36 2.06
CA LEU A 45 -30.79 8.97 2.19
C LEU A 45 -32.12 8.77 1.46
N SER A 46 -33.06 9.71 1.55
CA SER A 46 -34.31 9.69 0.79
C SER A 46 -34.07 9.78 -0.72
N ALA A 47 -33.12 10.62 -1.14
CA ALA A 47 -32.73 10.76 -2.53
C ALA A 47 -32.02 9.49 -3.08
N VAL A 48 -31.25 8.80 -2.25
CA VAL A 48 -30.62 7.52 -2.61
C VAL A 48 -31.68 6.41 -2.71
N GLU A 49 -32.62 6.34 -1.78
CA GLU A 49 -33.76 5.40 -1.89
C GLU A 49 -34.63 5.67 -3.10
N GLU A 50 -34.87 6.95 -3.46
CA GLU A 50 -35.56 7.33 -4.68
C GLU A 50 -34.79 6.97 -5.93
N THR A 51 -33.44 7.09 -5.95
CA THR A 51 -32.63 6.69 -7.10
C THR A 51 -32.60 5.17 -7.26
N GLU A 52 -32.60 4.38 -6.21
CA GLU A 52 -32.75 2.92 -6.29
C GLU A 52 -34.14 2.51 -6.85
N LYS A 53 -35.20 3.18 -6.41
CA LYS A 53 -36.56 2.96 -6.95
C LYS A 53 -36.69 3.43 -8.41
N CYS A 54 -35.98 4.47 -8.80
CA CYS A 54 -36.01 5.01 -10.18
C CYS A 54 -35.08 4.30 -11.15
N ALA A 55 -34.00 3.65 -10.69
CA ALA A 55 -33.14 2.78 -11.52
C ALA A 55 -33.93 1.58 -12.05
N GLN A 56 -34.96 1.12 -11.32
CA GLN A 56 -35.90 0.10 -11.79
C GLN A 56 -36.94 0.63 -12.79
N GLY A 57 -37.08 1.94 -12.97
CA GLY A 57 -38.12 2.60 -13.77
C GLY A 57 -37.69 3.42 -14.98
N GLY A 58 -36.43 3.40 -15.37
CA GLY A 58 -35.99 3.93 -16.70
C GLY A 58 -36.14 5.43 -16.95
N LYS A 59 -36.36 6.28 -15.95
CA LYS A 59 -36.43 7.75 -16.10
C LYS A 59 -35.95 8.48 -14.86
N VAL A 60 -34.63 8.66 -14.72
CA VAL A 60 -34.11 9.78 -13.89
C VAL A 60 -32.86 10.38 -14.51
N ARG A 61 -33.08 11.37 -15.33
CA ARG A 61 -32.16 12.49 -15.52
C ARG A 61 -32.57 13.58 -14.53
N TYR A 62 -31.59 14.15 -13.84
CA TYR A 62 -31.69 15.34 -12.96
C TYR A 62 -31.93 15.09 -11.47
N MET A 63 -30.96 14.46 -10.82
CA MET A 63 -30.54 14.98 -9.53
C MET A 63 -29.23 15.72 -9.74
N SER A 64 -29.29 17.04 -9.59
CA SER A 64 -28.22 17.95 -9.94
C SER A 64 -26.90 17.57 -9.25
N GLN A 65 -25.82 17.37 -10.00
CA GLN A 65 -24.46 17.15 -9.52
C GLN A 65 -24.04 18.16 -8.44
N SER A 66 -24.57 19.39 -8.49
CA SER A 66 -24.34 20.43 -7.49
C SER A 66 -24.82 20.07 -6.10
N LYS A 67 -25.96 19.40 -5.93
CA LYS A 67 -26.48 19.01 -4.60
C LYS A 67 -25.67 17.90 -3.95
N HIS A 68 -25.19 16.95 -4.74
CA HIS A 68 -24.32 15.87 -4.22
C HIS A 68 -22.95 16.39 -3.80
N THR A 69 -22.41 17.39 -4.50
CA THR A 69 -21.13 18.02 -4.17
C THR A 69 -21.24 18.81 -2.87
N GLU A 70 -22.25 19.68 -2.78
CA GLU A 70 -22.52 20.45 -1.55
C GLU A 70 -22.76 19.56 -0.33
N ALA A 71 -23.49 18.44 -0.51
CA ALA A 71 -23.72 17.46 0.55
C ALA A 71 -22.41 16.79 1.00
N ARG A 72 -21.52 16.44 0.07
CA ARG A 72 -20.19 15.86 0.41
C ARG A 72 -19.30 16.84 1.16
N GLU A 73 -19.23 18.08 0.69
CA GLU A 73 -18.47 19.15 1.37
C GLU A 73 -18.97 19.36 2.80
N LEU A 74 -20.29 19.37 2.97
CA LEU A 74 -20.90 19.52 4.29
C LEU A 74 -20.60 18.29 5.18
N MET A 75 -20.66 17.05 4.64
CA MET A 75 -20.28 15.85 5.39
C MET A 75 -18.80 15.84 5.77
N CYS A 76 -17.89 16.22 4.84
CA CYS A 76 -16.46 16.35 5.14
C CYS A 76 -16.21 17.40 6.23
N SER A 77 -16.81 18.57 6.11
CA SER A 77 -16.67 19.65 7.10
C SER A 77 -17.23 19.24 8.46
N GLY A 78 -18.37 18.52 8.47
CA GLY A 78 -18.97 17.98 9.69
C GLY A 78 -18.10 16.92 10.34
N ALA A 79 -17.49 16.01 9.57
CA ALA A 79 -16.57 15.00 10.09
C ALA A 79 -15.34 15.65 10.74
N LEU A 80 -14.74 16.65 10.07
CA LEU A 80 -13.61 17.41 10.61
C LEU A 80 -13.96 18.11 11.93
N LEU A 81 -15.16 18.66 12.01
CA LEU A 81 -15.65 19.31 13.22
C LEU A 81 -15.86 18.29 14.35
N PHE A 82 -16.45 17.13 14.09
CA PHE A 82 -16.59 16.07 15.09
C PHE A 82 -15.23 15.56 15.58
N PHE A 83 -14.24 15.39 14.70
CA PHE A 83 -12.88 15.05 15.11
C PHE A 83 -12.29 16.12 16.04
N SER A 84 -12.45 17.40 15.75
CA SER A 84 -11.94 18.50 16.59
C SER A 84 -12.55 18.53 17.98
N HIS A 85 -13.77 17.99 18.15
CA HIS A 85 -14.48 17.87 19.42
C HIS A 85 -14.33 16.49 20.08
N GLY A 86 -13.44 15.64 19.59
CA GLY A 86 -13.17 14.32 20.17
C GLY A 86 -14.28 13.29 19.96
N GLN A 87 -15.22 13.54 19.05
CA GLN A 87 -16.35 12.65 18.73
C GLN A 87 -15.95 11.64 17.65
N GLN A 88 -15.01 10.75 17.99
CA GLN A 88 -14.36 9.83 17.03
C GLN A 88 -15.37 8.96 16.26
N ASN A 89 -16.32 8.34 16.95
CA ASN A 89 -17.29 7.42 16.32
C ASN A 89 -18.19 8.14 15.31
N SER A 90 -18.76 9.29 15.71
CA SER A 90 -19.63 10.07 14.82
C SER A 90 -18.87 10.64 13.63
N ALA A 91 -17.60 11.02 13.83
CA ALA A 91 -16.73 11.51 12.77
C ALA A 91 -16.36 10.37 11.79
N ALA A 92 -16.09 9.17 12.28
CA ALA A 92 -15.82 8.00 11.47
C ALA A 92 -17.03 7.58 10.64
N ASP A 93 -18.22 7.52 11.25
CA ASP A 93 -19.48 7.24 10.56
C ASP A 93 -19.73 8.24 9.41
N LEU A 94 -19.54 9.53 9.69
CA LEU A 94 -19.73 10.56 8.68
C LEU A 94 -18.69 10.47 7.56
N SER A 95 -17.44 10.11 7.89
CA SER A 95 -16.39 9.86 6.90
C SER A 95 -16.72 8.67 6.00
N MET A 96 -17.33 7.62 6.56
CA MET A 96 -17.82 6.47 5.78
C MET A 96 -18.95 6.85 4.83
N LEU A 97 -19.85 7.77 5.24
CA LEU A 97 -20.90 8.31 4.37
C LEU A 97 -20.34 9.14 3.22
N VAL A 98 -19.24 9.89 3.43
CA VAL A 98 -18.53 10.57 2.34
C VAL A 98 -18.10 9.58 1.28
N LEU A 99 -17.43 8.47 1.68
CA LEU A 99 -17.02 7.41 0.75
C LEU A 99 -18.20 6.77 0.03
N GLU A 100 -19.26 6.46 0.77
CA GLU A 100 -20.47 5.89 0.18
C GLU A 100 -21.08 6.82 -0.87
N SER A 101 -21.07 8.13 -0.64
CA SER A 101 -21.54 9.11 -1.62
C SER A 101 -20.67 9.17 -2.87
N LEU A 102 -19.34 9.00 -2.74
CA LEU A 102 -18.42 8.96 -3.88
C LEU A 102 -18.62 7.70 -4.72
N GLU A 103 -18.80 6.55 -4.07
CA GLU A 103 -19.05 5.26 -4.72
C GLU A 103 -20.39 5.27 -5.48
N LYS A 104 -21.49 5.69 -4.84
CA LYS A 104 -22.84 5.68 -5.42
C LYS A 104 -23.01 6.69 -6.56
N ALA A 105 -22.34 7.83 -6.47
CA ALA A 105 -22.41 8.86 -7.51
C ALA A 105 -21.37 8.66 -8.62
N GLU A 106 -20.60 7.55 -8.59
CA GLU A 106 -19.56 7.22 -9.57
C GLU A 106 -18.64 8.41 -9.88
N VAL A 107 -18.28 9.17 -8.82
CA VAL A 107 -17.49 10.39 -8.96
C VAL A 107 -16.08 10.04 -9.43
N GLU A 108 -15.63 10.75 -10.47
CA GLU A 108 -14.24 10.61 -10.94
C GLU A 108 -13.24 11.04 -9.87
N VAL A 109 -12.08 10.36 -9.88
CA VAL A 109 -11.01 10.63 -8.92
C VAL A 109 -10.36 11.97 -9.24
N ALA A 110 -10.37 12.88 -8.25
CA ALA A 110 -9.72 14.18 -8.31
C ALA A 110 -8.78 14.35 -7.12
N ASP A 111 -7.69 15.09 -7.30
CA ASP A 111 -6.67 15.28 -6.25
C ASP A 111 -7.24 15.89 -4.96
N GLU A 112 -8.16 16.84 -5.08
CA GLU A 112 -8.84 17.46 -3.93
C GLU A 112 -9.62 16.44 -3.10
N LEU A 113 -10.31 15.50 -3.75
CA LEU A 113 -11.04 14.44 -3.06
C LEU A 113 -10.07 13.47 -2.34
N LEU A 114 -8.95 13.14 -2.98
CA LEU A 114 -7.92 12.30 -2.37
C LEU A 114 -7.30 12.96 -1.13
N GLU A 115 -7.04 14.27 -1.20
CA GLU A 115 -6.53 15.06 -0.07
C GLU A 115 -7.55 15.13 1.09
N ASN A 116 -8.82 15.31 0.78
CA ASN A 116 -9.89 15.30 1.77
C ASN A 116 -10.00 13.93 2.47
N LEU A 117 -9.94 12.82 1.70
CA LEU A 117 -9.96 11.47 2.27
C LEU A 117 -8.71 11.20 3.14
N ALA A 118 -7.54 11.62 2.69
CA ALA A 118 -6.31 11.48 3.47
C ALA A 118 -6.34 12.30 4.77
N LYS A 119 -6.95 13.49 4.74
CA LYS A 119 -7.16 14.31 5.93
C LYS A 119 -8.09 13.64 6.93
N LEU A 120 -9.22 13.09 6.48
CA LEU A 120 -10.13 12.32 7.35
C LEU A 120 -9.41 11.11 7.96
N PHE A 121 -8.66 10.36 7.15
CA PHE A 121 -7.84 9.24 7.63
C PHE A 121 -6.85 9.66 8.73
N SER A 122 -6.17 10.79 8.56
CA SER A 122 -5.17 11.29 9.51
C SER A 122 -5.73 11.67 10.89
N LEU A 123 -7.04 11.87 10.99
CA LEU A 123 -7.74 12.26 12.23
C LEU A 123 -8.43 11.06 12.91
N MET A 124 -8.55 9.93 12.24
CA MET A 124 -9.10 8.70 12.82
C MET A 124 -8.11 8.07 13.79
N ASP A 125 -8.63 7.43 14.85
CA ASP A 125 -7.80 6.66 15.78
C ASP A 125 -7.02 5.57 15.03
N PRO A 126 -5.67 5.54 15.14
CA PRO A 126 -4.84 4.54 14.49
C PRO A 126 -5.22 3.08 14.78
N ASN A 127 -5.81 2.82 15.94
CA ASN A 127 -6.18 1.48 16.39
C ASN A 127 -7.64 1.12 16.11
N SER A 128 -8.40 1.99 15.44
CA SER A 128 -9.82 1.74 15.20
C SER A 128 -10.05 0.84 13.98
N PRO A 129 -10.99 -0.13 14.05
CA PRO A 129 -11.38 -0.95 12.91
C PRO A 129 -12.03 -0.13 11.79
N GLU A 130 -12.68 0.98 12.14
CA GLU A 130 -13.30 1.92 11.19
C GLU A 130 -12.26 2.54 10.27
N ARG A 131 -11.06 2.85 10.79
CA ARG A 131 -9.94 3.38 10.00
C ARG A 131 -9.48 2.39 8.93
N VAL A 132 -9.38 1.11 9.27
CA VAL A 132 -9.02 0.03 8.33
C VAL A 132 -10.08 -0.13 7.24
N ALA A 133 -11.35 -0.14 7.64
CA ALA A 133 -12.48 -0.21 6.71
C ALA A 133 -12.51 1.01 5.77
N PHE A 134 -12.26 2.20 6.31
CA PHE A 134 -12.20 3.45 5.54
C PHE A 134 -11.13 3.40 4.46
N VAL A 135 -9.87 3.03 4.82
CA VAL A 135 -8.76 2.92 3.85
C VAL A 135 -9.08 1.91 2.75
N SER A 136 -9.59 0.74 3.12
CA SER A 136 -9.93 -0.31 2.16
C SER A 136 -10.95 0.16 1.13
N ARG A 137 -12.00 0.88 1.56
CA ARG A 137 -13.01 1.45 0.67
C ARG A 137 -12.46 2.61 -0.16
N ALA A 138 -11.67 3.51 0.44
CA ALA A 138 -11.07 4.64 -0.26
C ALA A 138 -10.13 4.17 -1.39
N LEU A 139 -9.30 3.16 -1.13
CA LEU A 139 -8.43 2.55 -2.14
C LEU A 139 -9.25 1.89 -3.25
N LYS A 140 -10.31 1.15 -2.91
CA LYS A 140 -11.20 0.52 -3.89
C LYS A 140 -11.87 1.56 -4.78
N TRP A 141 -12.44 2.62 -4.20
CA TRP A 141 -13.04 3.71 -4.97
C TRP A 141 -12.00 4.38 -5.87
N SER A 142 -10.83 4.74 -5.34
CA SER A 142 -9.79 5.45 -6.09
C SER A 142 -9.14 4.62 -7.20
N SER A 143 -9.36 3.31 -7.24
CA SER A 143 -8.88 2.44 -8.31
C SER A 143 -9.63 2.62 -9.64
N GLY A 144 -10.80 3.24 -9.62
CA GLY A 144 -11.61 3.50 -10.82
C GLY A 144 -12.00 2.24 -11.60
N GLY A 145 -12.12 1.08 -10.94
CA GLY A 145 -12.42 -0.20 -11.61
C GLY A 145 -11.28 -0.78 -12.45
N SER A 146 -10.10 -0.16 -12.44
CA SER A 146 -8.96 -0.54 -13.30
C SER A 146 -8.21 -1.80 -12.84
N GLY A 147 -8.67 -2.50 -11.79
CA GLY A 147 -7.97 -3.64 -11.19
C GLY A 147 -6.66 -3.26 -10.46
N LYS A 148 -6.34 -1.98 -10.36
CA LYS A 148 -5.22 -1.46 -9.58
C LYS A 148 -5.57 -1.42 -8.09
N LEU A 149 -4.54 -1.45 -7.25
CA LEU A 149 -4.69 -1.45 -5.77
C LEU A 149 -5.09 -0.09 -5.18
N GLY A 150 -5.44 0.90 -5.98
CA GLY A 150 -5.77 2.26 -5.58
C GLY A 150 -5.04 3.32 -6.40
N HIS A 151 -5.34 4.59 -6.16
CA HIS A 151 -4.68 5.70 -6.85
C HIS A 151 -3.31 6.01 -6.22
N PRO A 152 -2.22 6.18 -7.01
CA PRO A 152 -0.87 6.40 -6.47
C PRO A 152 -0.76 7.62 -5.54
N ARG A 153 -1.51 8.69 -5.83
CA ARG A 153 -1.55 9.90 -5.00
C ARG A 153 -2.15 9.61 -3.62
N LEU A 154 -3.24 8.81 -3.56
CA LEU A 154 -3.82 8.42 -2.27
C LEU A 154 -2.83 7.60 -1.44
N HIS A 155 -2.17 6.63 -2.08
CA HIS A 155 -1.12 5.86 -1.42
C HIS A 155 -0.01 6.76 -0.85
N GLN A 156 0.44 7.78 -1.59
CA GLN A 156 1.43 8.74 -1.11
C GLN A 156 0.96 9.47 0.15
N LEU A 157 -0.26 9.99 0.14
CA LEU A 157 -0.82 10.73 1.27
C LEU A 157 -1.01 9.84 2.51
N LEU A 158 -1.46 8.60 2.33
CA LEU A 158 -1.56 7.61 3.40
C LEU A 158 -0.18 7.25 3.96
N ALA A 159 0.81 7.03 3.09
CA ALA A 159 2.18 6.75 3.50
C ALA A 159 2.77 7.86 4.37
N LEU A 160 2.58 9.11 3.98
CA LEU A 160 3.06 10.27 4.74
C LEU A 160 2.39 10.38 6.12
N THR A 161 1.11 10.07 6.22
CA THR A 161 0.38 10.05 7.49
C THR A 161 0.91 8.94 8.41
N LEU A 162 1.03 7.71 7.89
CA LEU A 162 1.55 6.57 8.64
C LEU A 162 3.01 6.75 9.07
N TRP A 163 3.82 7.41 8.24
CA TRP A 163 5.18 7.77 8.61
C TRP A 163 5.22 8.73 9.81
N LYS A 164 4.38 9.78 9.81
CA LYS A 164 4.25 10.68 10.97
C LYS A 164 3.83 9.95 12.25
N GLU A 165 3.04 8.90 12.12
CA GLU A 165 2.63 8.01 13.21
C GLU A 165 3.68 6.97 13.60
N GLN A 166 4.86 6.96 12.93
CA GLN A 166 5.93 5.98 13.11
C GLN A 166 5.52 4.52 12.78
N ASN A 167 4.44 4.34 12.03
CA ASN A 167 4.04 3.05 11.48
C ASN A 167 4.77 2.79 10.16
N TYR A 168 6.08 2.52 10.27
CA TYR A 168 6.98 2.39 9.11
C TYR A 168 6.63 1.23 8.18
N CYS A 169 6.12 0.12 8.71
CA CYS A 169 5.78 -1.06 7.91
C CYS A 169 4.64 -0.78 6.94
N GLU A 170 3.54 -0.21 7.43
CA GLU A 170 2.40 0.17 6.58
C GLU A 170 2.73 1.36 5.69
N SER A 171 3.48 2.35 6.21
CA SER A 171 3.97 3.48 5.43
C SER A 171 4.77 2.99 4.21
N ARG A 172 5.70 2.04 4.40
CA ARG A 172 6.46 1.44 3.30
C ARG A 172 5.55 0.76 2.27
N TYR A 173 4.56 -0.02 2.73
CA TYR A 173 3.59 -0.65 1.83
C TYR A 173 2.90 0.38 0.94
N HIS A 174 2.44 1.49 1.49
CA HIS A 174 1.80 2.55 0.71
C HIS A 174 2.78 3.28 -0.20
N PHE A 175 4.01 3.56 0.24
CA PHE A 175 5.04 4.14 -0.63
C PHE A 175 5.34 3.27 -1.85
N LEU A 176 5.36 1.95 -1.72
CA LEU A 176 5.57 1.03 -2.84
C LEU A 176 4.51 1.15 -3.95
N HIS A 177 3.28 1.53 -3.58
CA HIS A 177 2.16 1.71 -4.52
C HIS A 177 1.98 3.17 -4.96
N SER A 178 2.80 4.08 -4.44
CA SER A 178 2.89 5.47 -4.86
C SER A 178 3.96 5.67 -5.95
N ALA A 179 4.06 6.88 -6.49
CA ALA A 179 5.18 7.28 -7.36
C ALA A 179 6.30 8.01 -6.59
N ASP A 180 6.21 8.10 -5.26
CA ASP A 180 7.09 8.90 -4.41
C ASP A 180 8.26 8.04 -3.87
N GLY A 181 9.27 7.84 -4.71
CA GLY A 181 10.50 7.15 -4.32
C GLY A 181 11.36 7.97 -3.34
N GLU A 182 11.34 9.29 -3.43
CA GLU A 182 12.13 10.16 -2.55
C GLU A 182 11.58 10.14 -1.12
N GLY A 183 10.26 10.30 -0.95
CA GLY A 183 9.61 10.18 0.36
C GLY A 183 9.83 8.79 0.99
N CYS A 184 9.75 7.74 0.18
CA CYS A 184 10.08 6.38 0.61
C CYS A 184 11.51 6.27 1.15
N ALA A 185 12.50 6.84 0.43
CA ALA A 185 13.90 6.82 0.87
C ALA A 185 14.11 7.54 2.20
N HIS A 186 13.55 8.73 2.38
CA HIS A 186 13.66 9.48 3.63
C HIS A 186 13.02 8.72 4.80
N MET A 187 11.85 8.14 4.60
CA MET A 187 11.19 7.30 5.59
C MET A 187 12.06 6.08 5.97
N LEU A 188 12.68 5.41 4.99
CA LEU A 188 13.57 4.28 5.23
C LEU A 188 14.86 4.68 5.97
N VAL A 189 15.44 5.87 5.69
CA VAL A 189 16.58 6.41 6.45
C VAL A 189 16.19 6.59 7.92
N GLU A 190 15.06 7.21 8.19
CA GLU A 190 14.56 7.39 9.55
C GLU A 190 14.28 6.02 10.23
N TYR A 191 13.61 5.11 9.53
CA TYR A 191 13.30 3.79 10.05
C TYR A 191 14.55 2.99 10.41
N SER A 192 15.53 2.92 9.49
CA SER A 192 16.78 2.19 9.71
C SER A 192 17.64 2.80 10.85
N THR A 193 17.65 4.12 10.97
CA THR A 193 18.42 4.81 12.02
C THR A 193 17.76 4.74 13.40
N SER A 194 16.43 4.72 13.45
CA SER A 194 15.67 4.70 14.70
C SER A 194 15.42 3.29 15.26
N ARG A 195 15.24 2.29 14.40
CA ARG A 195 14.81 0.94 14.77
C ARG A 195 15.70 -0.18 14.26
N GLY A 196 16.55 0.09 13.24
CA GLY A 196 17.42 -0.91 12.61
C GLY A 196 18.74 -1.12 13.32
N PHE A 197 19.33 -2.31 13.12
CA PHE A 197 20.70 -2.58 13.51
C PHE A 197 21.67 -2.05 12.45
N ARG A 198 22.88 -1.64 12.89
CA ARG A 198 23.91 -1.12 12.00
C ARG A 198 24.33 -2.13 10.91
N SER A 199 24.20 -3.42 11.18
CA SER A 199 24.48 -4.51 10.22
C SER A 199 23.41 -4.71 9.15
N GLU A 200 22.24 -4.06 9.27
CA GLU A 200 21.07 -4.25 8.41
C GLU A 200 20.75 -3.03 7.54
N VAL A 201 21.54 -1.98 7.66
CA VAL A 201 21.33 -0.71 6.96
C VAL A 201 21.14 -0.88 5.46
N ASP A 202 21.89 -1.77 4.84
CA ASP A 202 21.81 -2.12 3.41
C ASP A 202 20.53 -2.90 3.07
N MET A 203 19.98 -3.66 4.01
CA MET A 203 18.79 -4.50 3.79
C MET A 203 17.51 -3.67 3.65
N PHE A 204 17.38 -2.56 4.38
CA PHE A 204 16.19 -1.69 4.30
C PHE A 204 15.96 -1.18 2.87
N VAL A 205 16.99 -0.65 2.25
CA VAL A 205 16.88 -0.13 0.88
C VAL A 205 16.85 -1.24 -0.16
N ALA A 206 17.61 -2.33 0.04
CA ALA A 206 17.62 -3.45 -0.88
C ALA A 206 16.22 -4.06 -1.03
N GLN A 207 15.54 -4.31 0.09
CA GLN A 207 14.18 -4.84 0.08
C GLN A 207 13.20 -3.92 -0.67
N ALA A 208 13.25 -2.61 -0.41
CA ALA A 208 12.37 -1.66 -1.08
C ALA A 208 12.64 -1.60 -2.60
N VAL A 209 13.91 -1.55 -3.01
CA VAL A 209 14.29 -1.53 -4.44
C VAL A 209 13.81 -2.78 -5.16
N LEU A 210 14.04 -3.97 -4.57
CA LEU A 210 13.58 -5.24 -5.14
C LEU A 210 12.06 -5.27 -5.29
N GLN A 211 11.33 -4.80 -4.28
CA GLN A 211 9.87 -4.70 -4.33
C GLN A 211 9.38 -3.72 -5.41
N PHE A 212 9.97 -2.52 -5.55
CA PHE A 212 9.65 -1.60 -6.64
C PHE A 212 9.91 -2.23 -8.01
N LEU A 213 11.00 -2.97 -8.18
CA LEU A 213 11.27 -3.68 -9.43
C LEU A 213 10.23 -4.78 -9.71
N CYS A 214 9.78 -5.52 -8.70
CA CYS A 214 8.68 -6.49 -8.84
C CYS A 214 7.36 -5.84 -9.29
N LEU A 215 7.13 -4.58 -8.92
CA LEU A 215 6.00 -3.76 -9.36
C LEU A 215 6.26 -3.04 -10.70
N LYS A 216 7.37 -3.32 -11.39
CA LYS A 216 7.83 -2.69 -12.64
C LYS A 216 8.09 -1.18 -12.52
N ASN A 217 8.23 -0.65 -11.32
CA ASN A 217 8.49 0.76 -11.07
C ASN A 217 10.02 1.03 -10.96
N LYS A 218 10.69 1.03 -12.12
CA LYS A 218 12.15 1.27 -12.21
C LYS A 218 12.56 2.66 -11.74
N SER A 219 11.73 3.66 -12.04
CA SER A 219 12.00 5.04 -11.68
C SER A 219 12.11 5.22 -10.18
N SER A 220 11.06 4.81 -9.45
CA SER A 220 11.06 4.87 -7.99
C SER A 220 12.15 3.99 -7.37
N ALA A 221 12.43 2.81 -7.94
CA ALA A 221 13.52 1.94 -7.49
C ALA A 221 14.89 2.65 -7.53
N SER A 222 15.20 3.34 -8.64
CA SER A 222 16.43 4.09 -8.81
C SER A 222 16.50 5.30 -7.87
N VAL A 223 15.41 6.05 -7.74
CA VAL A 223 15.33 7.22 -6.84
C VAL A 223 15.50 6.80 -5.39
N VAL A 224 14.79 5.76 -4.93
CA VAL A 224 14.92 5.24 -3.56
C VAL A 224 16.37 4.86 -3.25
N PHE A 225 17.01 4.11 -4.14
CA PHE A 225 18.39 3.68 -3.94
C PHE A 225 19.35 4.86 -3.84
N THR A 226 19.27 5.79 -4.80
CA THR A 226 20.18 6.95 -4.86
C THR A 226 19.98 7.86 -3.65
N THR A 227 18.73 8.22 -3.34
CA THR A 227 18.43 9.10 -2.21
C THR A 227 18.81 8.46 -0.87
N TYR A 228 18.50 7.19 -0.69
CA TYR A 228 18.85 6.47 0.55
C TYR A 228 20.36 6.42 0.77
N THR A 229 21.14 6.00 -0.23
CA THR A 229 22.60 5.88 -0.12
C THR A 229 23.28 7.23 0.07
N GLN A 230 22.74 8.32 -0.45
CA GLN A 230 23.26 9.67 -0.26
C GLN A 230 22.89 10.27 1.12
N LYS A 231 21.74 9.93 1.66
CA LYS A 231 21.20 10.55 2.89
C LYS A 231 21.49 9.76 4.15
N HIS A 232 21.76 8.46 4.04
CA HIS A 232 21.98 7.62 5.22
C HIS A 232 23.35 7.87 5.87
N PRO A 233 23.40 8.22 7.17
CA PRO A 233 24.64 8.66 7.83
C PRO A 233 25.71 7.56 7.97
N SER A 234 25.33 6.28 7.91
CA SER A 234 26.24 5.13 8.04
C SER A 234 26.66 4.53 6.70
N ILE A 235 26.29 5.13 5.57
CA ILE A 235 26.71 4.69 4.25
C ILE A 235 27.73 5.68 3.72
N GLU A 236 28.93 5.16 3.42
CA GLU A 236 29.97 5.93 2.77
C GLU A 236 29.62 6.15 1.29
N ASN A 237 30.09 7.26 0.73
CA ASN A 237 29.86 7.59 -0.66
C ASN A 237 30.37 6.49 -1.60
N GLY A 238 29.51 6.05 -2.52
CA GLY A 238 29.83 5.02 -3.50
C GLY A 238 29.18 5.33 -4.84
N PRO A 239 29.19 4.47 -5.82
CA PRO A 239 29.86 3.15 -5.90
C PRO A 239 31.39 3.25 -6.12
N PRO A 240 32.17 2.27 -5.69
CA PRO A 240 31.74 1.07 -4.97
C PRO A 240 31.44 1.33 -3.49
N PHE A 241 30.41 0.63 -2.95
CA PHE A 241 30.05 0.70 -1.54
C PHE A 241 30.80 -0.34 -0.71
N VAL A 242 31.01 -0.07 0.58
CA VAL A 242 31.60 -1.03 1.53
C VAL A 242 30.67 -2.25 1.69
N GLN A 243 29.37 -2.02 1.72
CA GLN A 243 28.38 -3.09 1.85
C GLN A 243 28.14 -3.80 0.49
N PRO A 244 28.44 -5.11 0.39
CA PRO A 244 28.31 -5.83 -0.89
C PRO A 244 26.88 -5.82 -1.45
N LEU A 245 25.86 -5.87 -0.58
CA LEU A 245 24.45 -5.84 -1.02
C LEU A 245 24.10 -4.54 -1.75
N LEU A 246 24.66 -3.40 -1.35
CA LEU A 246 24.47 -2.12 -2.06
C LEU A 246 25.09 -2.16 -3.46
N ASN A 247 26.27 -2.77 -3.60
CA ASN A 247 26.89 -2.95 -4.92
C ASN A 247 26.03 -3.86 -5.81
N PHE A 248 25.48 -4.95 -5.24
CA PHE A 248 24.54 -5.80 -5.95
C PHE A 248 23.35 -5.02 -6.49
N ILE A 249 22.68 -4.24 -5.64
CA ILE A 249 21.51 -3.44 -6.03
C ILE A 249 21.89 -2.41 -7.10
N TRP A 250 23.04 -1.74 -6.97
CA TRP A 250 23.52 -0.80 -7.96
C TRP A 250 23.73 -1.46 -9.34
N PHE A 251 24.41 -2.61 -9.40
CA PHE A 251 24.59 -3.36 -10.64
C PHE A 251 23.28 -3.89 -11.21
N LEU A 252 22.37 -4.34 -10.35
CA LEU A 252 21.04 -4.81 -10.78
C LEU A 252 20.25 -3.68 -11.45
N LEU A 253 20.22 -2.49 -10.88
CA LEU A 253 19.57 -1.31 -11.48
C LEU A 253 20.20 -0.95 -12.84
N LEU A 254 21.52 -0.96 -12.96
CA LEU A 254 22.20 -0.75 -14.24
C LEU A 254 21.85 -1.83 -15.27
N ALA A 255 21.76 -3.08 -14.86
CA ALA A 255 21.40 -4.20 -15.74
C ALA A 255 19.94 -4.11 -16.21
N VAL A 256 19.01 -3.72 -15.32
CA VAL A 256 17.59 -3.49 -15.64
C VAL A 256 17.43 -2.34 -16.65
N ASP A 257 18.25 -1.28 -16.55
CA ASP A 257 18.25 -0.15 -17.48
C ASP A 257 19.01 -0.43 -18.79
N GLY A 258 19.70 -1.57 -18.89
CA GLY A 258 20.54 -1.92 -20.05
C GLY A 258 21.84 -1.14 -20.14
N ARG A 259 22.26 -0.49 -19.03
CA ARG A 259 23.50 0.34 -18.92
C ARG A 259 24.64 -0.37 -18.23
N ALA A 260 24.50 -1.68 -17.92
CA ALA A 260 25.56 -2.41 -17.23
C ALA A 260 26.83 -2.47 -18.07
N PRO A 261 28.00 -2.03 -17.55
CA PRO A 261 29.26 -2.07 -18.27
C PRO A 261 29.69 -3.49 -18.65
N LEU A 262 29.15 -4.51 -17.99
CA LEU A 262 29.38 -5.93 -18.27
C LEU A 262 28.62 -6.44 -19.51
N CYS A 263 27.65 -5.69 -20.06
CA CYS A 263 26.89 -6.11 -21.24
C CYS A 263 27.71 -6.26 -22.51
N SER A 264 28.87 -5.62 -22.61
CA SER A 264 29.80 -5.77 -23.75
C SER A 264 30.60 -7.07 -23.70
N CYS A 265 30.81 -7.65 -22.51
CA CYS A 265 31.58 -8.88 -22.31
C CYS A 265 30.71 -10.15 -22.27
N PHE A 266 29.43 -10.04 -21.86
CA PHE A 266 28.51 -11.15 -21.73
C PHE A 266 27.46 -11.15 -22.84
N ARG A 267 27.28 -12.31 -23.49
CA ARG A 267 26.24 -12.52 -24.51
C ARG A 267 24.86 -12.70 -23.85
N GLY A 268 24.20 -11.55 -23.51
CA GLY A 268 22.79 -11.54 -23.12
C GLY A 268 22.50 -11.08 -21.70
N LYS A 269 21.32 -10.49 -21.53
CA LYS A 269 20.86 -9.94 -20.25
C LYS A 269 20.71 -10.99 -19.16
N LEU A 270 20.29 -12.22 -19.52
CA LEU A 270 20.12 -13.33 -18.59
C LEU A 270 21.46 -13.74 -17.96
N THR A 271 22.51 -13.87 -18.77
CA THR A 271 23.84 -14.24 -18.26
C THR A 271 24.37 -13.22 -17.27
N VAL A 272 24.20 -11.91 -17.56
CA VAL A 272 24.61 -10.83 -16.63
C VAL A 272 23.87 -10.96 -15.31
N PHE A 273 22.57 -11.22 -15.34
CA PHE A 273 21.75 -11.40 -14.15
C PHE A 273 22.17 -12.61 -13.31
N THR A 274 22.41 -13.76 -13.97
CA THR A 274 22.84 -14.99 -13.30
C THR A 274 24.19 -14.80 -12.62
N VAL A 275 25.19 -14.32 -13.35
CA VAL A 275 26.54 -14.05 -12.79
C VAL A 275 26.47 -13.06 -11.62
N LEU A 276 25.63 -12.03 -11.72
CA LEU A 276 25.44 -11.05 -10.64
C LEU A 276 24.86 -11.73 -9.38
N CYS A 277 23.84 -12.56 -9.51
CA CYS A 277 23.25 -13.30 -8.39
C CYS A 277 24.25 -14.28 -7.76
N GLU A 278 25.05 -14.99 -8.56
CA GLU A 278 26.09 -15.91 -8.08
C GLU A 278 27.18 -15.17 -7.31
N GLN A 279 27.69 -14.09 -7.87
CA GLN A 279 28.78 -13.30 -7.26
C GLN A 279 28.39 -12.74 -5.88
N TYR A 280 27.11 -12.33 -5.70
CA TYR A 280 26.63 -11.73 -4.47
C TYR A 280 25.77 -12.68 -3.62
N GLN A 281 25.79 -13.99 -3.90
CA GLN A 281 25.02 -15.01 -3.21
C GLN A 281 25.11 -14.93 -1.66
N PRO A 282 26.28 -14.73 -1.03
CA PRO A 282 26.38 -14.63 0.43
C PRO A 282 25.54 -13.48 1.01
N SER A 283 25.48 -12.34 0.29
CA SER A 283 24.68 -11.19 0.70
C SER A 283 23.18 -11.43 0.49
N LEU A 284 22.80 -12.16 -0.56
CA LEU A 284 21.41 -12.48 -0.89
C LEU A 284 20.81 -13.54 0.03
N ARG A 285 21.62 -14.40 0.63
CA ARG A 285 21.15 -15.41 1.61
C ARG A 285 20.77 -14.81 2.96
N ARG A 286 21.05 -13.53 3.22
CA ARG A 286 20.71 -12.86 4.47
C ARG A 286 19.18 -12.73 4.66
N ASP A 287 18.42 -12.69 3.58
CA ASP A 287 16.96 -12.69 3.61
C ASP A 287 16.40 -13.68 2.57
N PRO A 288 15.65 -14.72 2.98
CA PRO A 288 15.07 -15.71 2.07
C PRO A 288 14.08 -15.10 1.06
N MET A 289 13.44 -13.98 1.39
CA MET A 289 12.51 -13.28 0.49
C MET A 289 13.19 -12.70 -0.75
N TYR A 290 14.50 -12.44 -0.71
CA TYR A 290 15.23 -11.96 -1.88
C TYR A 290 15.16 -12.92 -3.05
N ASN A 291 15.13 -14.24 -2.81
CA ASN A 291 15.00 -15.23 -3.87
C ASN A 291 13.67 -15.08 -4.64
N GLU A 292 12.57 -14.85 -3.94
CA GLU A 292 11.26 -14.64 -4.55
C GLU A 292 11.23 -13.37 -5.39
N TYR A 293 11.79 -12.27 -4.86
CA TYR A 293 11.89 -11.01 -5.60
C TYR A 293 12.77 -11.17 -6.84
N LEU A 294 13.92 -11.84 -6.73
CA LEU A 294 14.84 -12.05 -7.84
C LEU A 294 14.25 -12.97 -8.90
N ASP A 295 13.53 -14.03 -8.54
CA ASP A 295 12.77 -14.85 -9.47
C ASP A 295 11.79 -13.99 -10.29
N ARG A 296 11.04 -13.13 -9.63
CA ARG A 296 10.10 -12.24 -10.28
C ARG A 296 10.79 -11.21 -11.18
N ILE A 297 11.86 -10.60 -10.71
CA ILE A 297 12.69 -9.65 -11.48
C ILE A 297 13.30 -10.31 -12.69
N GLY A 298 13.82 -11.53 -12.53
CA GLY A 298 14.37 -12.34 -13.62
C GLY A 298 13.35 -12.56 -14.74
N GLN A 299 12.12 -12.91 -14.38
CA GLN A 299 11.02 -13.06 -15.35
C GLN A 299 10.64 -11.75 -16.02
N LEU A 300 10.61 -10.65 -15.28
CA LEU A 300 10.14 -9.36 -15.79
C LEU A 300 11.14 -8.64 -16.70
N PHE A 301 12.44 -8.77 -16.43
CA PHE A 301 13.46 -7.93 -17.07
C PHE A 301 14.55 -8.72 -17.82
N PHE A 302 14.75 -10.00 -17.49
CA PHE A 302 15.88 -10.78 -17.98
C PHE A 302 15.49 -11.99 -18.81
N GLY A 303 14.18 -12.26 -19.01
CA GLY A 303 13.69 -13.34 -19.85
C GLY A 303 13.79 -14.72 -19.19
N VAL A 304 13.87 -14.79 -17.87
CA VAL A 304 13.80 -16.05 -17.13
C VAL A 304 12.42 -16.69 -17.36
N PRO A 305 12.32 -17.96 -17.75
CA PRO A 305 11.03 -18.61 -17.94
C PRO A 305 10.28 -18.74 -16.62
N PRO A 306 8.93 -18.60 -16.63
CA PRO A 306 8.13 -18.82 -15.43
C PRO A 306 8.26 -20.29 -14.99
N LYS A 307 8.39 -20.50 -13.68
CA LYS A 307 8.41 -21.85 -13.12
C LYS A 307 7.09 -22.56 -13.41
N GLN A 308 7.18 -23.74 -14.00
CA GLN A 308 6.09 -24.71 -13.89
C GLN A 308 6.03 -25.13 -12.42
N THR A 309 4.89 -24.99 -11.80
CA THR A 309 4.64 -25.31 -10.39
C THR A 309 4.93 -26.76 -10.09
N SER A 310 6.16 -27.06 -9.74
CA SER A 310 6.52 -28.26 -9.00
C SER A 310 7.33 -27.86 -7.79
N SER A 311 6.79 -28.22 -6.67
CA SER A 311 7.25 -28.08 -5.30
C SER A 311 8.78 -28.16 -5.12
N TYR A 312 9.30 -27.24 -4.28
CA TYR A 312 10.66 -27.24 -3.73
C TYR A 312 11.82 -26.76 -4.62
N GLY A 313 12.28 -25.58 -4.34
CA GLY A 313 13.57 -25.06 -4.80
C GLY A 313 13.45 -23.80 -5.67
N GLY A 314 13.85 -22.64 -5.15
CA GLY A 314 13.86 -21.37 -5.89
C GLY A 314 14.69 -21.44 -7.19
N LEU A 315 14.42 -20.52 -8.14
CA LEU A 315 15.05 -20.48 -9.48
C LEU A 315 16.58 -20.44 -9.40
N LEU A 316 17.13 -19.77 -8.38
CA LEU A 316 18.56 -19.76 -8.09
C LEU A 316 19.08 -21.16 -7.69
N GLY A 317 18.28 -21.96 -6.97
CA GLY A 317 18.63 -23.34 -6.65
C GLY A 317 18.67 -24.22 -7.89
N ASN A 318 17.73 -24.07 -8.80
CA ASN A 318 17.70 -24.86 -10.06
C ASN A 318 18.75 -24.39 -11.08
N LEU A 319 19.02 -23.07 -11.18
CA LEU A 319 20.10 -22.54 -12.03
C LEU A 319 21.48 -22.96 -11.50
N LEU A 320 21.71 -22.87 -10.19
CA LEU A 320 22.96 -23.33 -9.57
C LEU A 320 23.14 -24.84 -9.69
N SER A 321 22.06 -25.62 -9.50
CA SER A 321 22.12 -27.09 -9.69
C SER A 321 22.38 -27.47 -11.15
N SER A 322 21.82 -26.72 -12.11
CA SER A 322 22.06 -26.96 -13.56
C SER A 322 23.47 -26.58 -13.98
N LEU A 323 24.07 -25.55 -13.38
CA LEU A 323 25.47 -25.16 -13.67
C LEU A 323 26.49 -26.03 -12.95
N MET A 324 26.18 -26.49 -11.72
CA MET A 324 27.08 -27.39 -10.97
C MET A 324 26.95 -28.87 -11.42
N GLY A 325 25.80 -29.26 -12.00
CA GLY A 325 25.57 -30.62 -12.52
C GLY A 325 26.19 -30.91 -13.89
N ALA A 326 26.77 -29.90 -14.56
CA ALA A 326 27.38 -30.07 -15.89
C ALA A 326 28.86 -30.48 -15.86
N SER A 327 29.47 -30.66 -14.66
CA SER A 327 30.90 -30.98 -14.53
C SER A 327 31.21 -32.40 -14.05
N GLU A 328 30.20 -33.27 -13.82
CA GLU A 328 30.45 -34.64 -13.42
C GLU A 328 29.51 -35.61 -14.18
N GLN A 329 29.83 -35.92 -15.44
CA GLN A 329 29.48 -37.16 -16.10
C GLN A 329 30.40 -37.39 -17.30
N GLU A 330 31.63 -37.86 -17.01
CA GLU A 330 32.35 -38.78 -17.87
C GLU A 330 32.65 -40.03 -17.06
N GLY A 331 32.12 -41.19 -17.52
CA GLY A 331 32.59 -42.56 -17.23
C GLY A 331 31.81 -43.33 -16.17
N GLU A 332 30.92 -44.19 -16.55
CA GLU A 332 31.19 -45.63 -16.62
C GLU A 332 29.94 -46.39 -17.10
N ASP A 333 30.16 -47.03 -18.22
CA ASP A 333 29.37 -48.09 -18.82
C ASP A 333 29.55 -49.37 -17.98
N SER A 334 28.49 -50.05 -17.55
CA SER A 334 28.49 -51.48 -17.24
C SER A 334 27.04 -52.00 -17.28
N GLN A 335 26.80 -52.78 -18.30
CA GLN A 335 25.74 -53.79 -18.37
C GLN A 335 25.73 -54.69 -17.13
N ASP A 336 24.57 -55.05 -16.57
CA ASP A 336 24.24 -56.46 -16.41
C ASP A 336 22.73 -56.72 -16.31
N ASP A 337 22.40 -57.77 -16.98
CA ASP A 337 21.16 -58.45 -17.24
C ASP A 337 20.68 -59.20 -16.00
N SER A 338 19.39 -59.23 -15.73
CA SER A 338 18.66 -60.49 -15.43
C SER A 338 17.23 -60.24 -14.89
N SER A 339 16.39 -60.98 -15.52
CA SER A 339 14.93 -61.09 -15.44
C SER A 339 14.37 -61.69 -14.13
N PRO A 340 13.04 -61.89 -14.03
CA PRO A 340 12.25 -61.82 -12.81
C PRO A 340 12.03 -63.20 -12.17
N ILE A 341 11.67 -63.23 -10.90
CA ILE A 341 11.05 -64.39 -10.25
C ILE A 341 9.78 -63.93 -9.53
N GLU A 342 8.70 -64.58 -9.96
CA GLU A 342 7.39 -64.69 -9.31
C GLU A 342 7.43 -65.54 -8.04
N LEU A 343 6.30 -65.48 -7.28
CA LEU A 343 5.76 -66.43 -6.29
C LEU A 343 6.24 -66.14 -4.82
N ASP A 344 5.41 -66.00 -3.82
CA ASP A 344 4.03 -66.45 -3.46
C ASP A 344 3.36 -65.43 -2.57
#